data_3c1cdfdb121d9786691ad97dabdaf9c8
#
_entry.id   3c1cdfdb121d9786691ad97dabdaf9c8
#
_cell.length_a   1.000
_cell.length_b   1.000
_cell.length_c   1.000
_cell.angle_alpha   90.00
_cell.angle_beta   90.00
_cell.angle_gamma   90.00
#
_symmetry.space_group_name_H-M   'P 1'
#
loop_
_entity.id
_entity.type
_entity.pdbx_description
1 polymer ?
#
loop_
_entity_poly.entity_id
_entity_poly.type
_entity_poly.pdbx_seq_one_letter_code
_entity_poly.pdbx_strand_id
1 'polypeptide(L)'
;MTLWMEYIGQYLAASSAGIGVWAATSTAPKTIYANNLPGSTASLIVLYPYAGRAPDWSMDGGVIRYPNLNIHVHSTASDGGYQKSIDIRSRLDHAHDFSYPTSTTAQIQFKIIQALGEPEYLGRDEISRGYCVTNYAVEYTT
;
A
#
# COMPACT_ATOMS: atom_id res chain seq x y z
N MET A 1 -11.02 -6.18 9.28
CA MET A 1 -10.78 -5.64 7.93
C MET A 1 -10.25 -4.22 8.03
N THR A 2 -9.29 -3.88 7.21
CA THR A 2 -8.65 -2.57 7.26
C THR A 2 -8.94 -1.84 5.95
N LEU A 3 -10.11 -1.25 5.86
CA LEU A 3 -10.68 -0.66 4.64
C LEU A 3 -9.76 0.38 4.00
N TRP A 4 -9.09 1.19 4.82
CA TRP A 4 -8.18 2.21 4.33
C TRP A 4 -7.01 1.61 3.53
N MET A 5 -6.49 0.45 3.94
CA MET A 5 -5.43 -0.23 3.18
C MET A 5 -5.92 -0.73 1.83
N GLU A 6 -7.15 -1.24 1.78
CA GLU A 6 -7.75 -1.69 0.52
C GLU A 6 -7.84 -0.53 -0.46
N TYR A 7 -8.19 0.66 0.01
CA TYR A 7 -8.25 1.84 -0.83
C TYR A 7 -6.87 2.29 -1.31
N ILE A 8 -5.85 2.18 -0.47
CA ILE A 8 -4.46 2.43 -0.91
C ILE A 8 -4.06 1.42 -2.00
N GLY A 9 -4.40 0.14 -1.83
CA GLY A 9 -4.16 -0.89 -2.85
C GLY A 9 -4.83 -0.55 -4.17
N GLN A 10 -6.08 -0.11 -4.14
CA GLN A 10 -6.81 0.31 -5.34
C GLN A 10 -6.20 1.57 -5.96
N TYR A 11 -5.76 2.51 -5.15
CA TYR A 11 -5.08 3.73 -5.60
C TYR A 11 -3.78 3.40 -6.34
N LEU A 12 -3.00 2.45 -5.83
CA LEU A 12 -1.80 1.98 -6.51
C LEU A 12 -2.14 1.29 -7.84
N ALA A 13 -3.18 0.48 -7.86
CA ALA A 13 -3.60 -0.23 -9.07
C ALA A 13 -4.11 0.73 -10.16
N ALA A 14 -4.65 1.86 -9.77
CA ALA A 14 -5.15 2.87 -10.70
C ALA A 14 -4.03 3.69 -11.36
N SER A 15 -2.78 3.52 -10.92
CA SER A 15 -1.64 4.24 -11.49
C SER A 15 -1.36 3.78 -12.91
N SER A 16 -1.12 4.75 -13.81
CA SER A 16 -0.69 4.47 -15.18
C SER A 16 0.74 3.91 -15.27
N ALA A 17 1.49 3.92 -14.17
CA ALA A 17 2.86 3.39 -14.11
C ALA A 17 2.93 1.85 -14.07
N GLY A 18 1.79 1.15 -14.07
CA GLY A 18 1.76 -0.31 -14.09
C GLY A 18 2.29 -0.95 -12.80
N ILE A 19 1.97 -0.35 -11.65
CA ILE A 19 2.46 -0.84 -10.35
C ILE A 19 1.91 -2.22 -10.03
N GLY A 20 0.62 -2.47 -10.24
CA GLY A 20 0.03 -3.76 -9.94
C GLY A 20 -1.46 -3.81 -10.23
N VAL A 21 -2.08 -4.94 -9.87
CA VAL A 21 -3.48 -5.24 -10.12
C VAL A 21 -4.16 -5.57 -8.78
N TRP A 22 -5.15 -4.78 -8.40
CA TRP A 22 -5.94 -5.02 -7.19
C TRP A 22 -7.05 -6.03 -7.44
N ALA A 23 -7.80 -5.87 -8.53
CA ALA A 23 -8.89 -6.76 -8.89
C ALA A 23 -8.51 -7.58 -10.11
N ALA A 24 -8.54 -8.92 -9.99
CA ALA A 24 -8.20 -9.82 -11.08
C ALA A 24 -9.19 -9.67 -12.24
N THR A 25 -8.65 -9.76 -13.45
CA THR A 25 -9.44 -9.86 -14.68
C THR A 25 -9.11 -11.18 -15.39
N SER A 26 -9.75 -11.44 -16.53
CA SER A 26 -9.46 -12.65 -17.32
C SER A 26 -8.03 -12.69 -17.87
N THR A 27 -7.37 -11.53 -17.98
CA THR A 27 -6.01 -11.41 -18.56
C THR A 27 -4.97 -10.92 -17.57
N ALA A 28 -5.39 -10.39 -16.43
CA ALA A 28 -4.49 -9.81 -15.42
C ALA A 28 -4.81 -10.39 -14.04
N PRO A 29 -3.99 -11.28 -13.51
CA PRO A 29 -4.18 -11.79 -12.14
C PRO A 29 -3.92 -10.72 -11.10
N LYS A 30 -4.55 -10.88 -9.93
CA LYS A 30 -4.32 -9.99 -8.79
C LYS A 30 -2.86 -10.08 -8.34
N THR A 31 -2.23 -8.92 -8.10
CA THR A 31 -0.87 -8.83 -7.60
C THR A 31 -0.72 -7.95 -6.36
N ILE A 32 -1.76 -7.19 -5.98
CA ILE A 32 -1.77 -6.37 -4.77
C ILE A 32 -2.72 -7.00 -3.76
N TYR A 33 -2.22 -7.27 -2.57
CA TYR A 33 -2.96 -7.92 -1.48
C TYR A 33 -2.88 -7.09 -0.21
N ALA A 34 -3.87 -7.24 0.66
CA ALA A 34 -3.87 -6.63 1.99
C ALA A 34 -3.93 -7.73 3.04
N ASN A 35 -3.02 -7.71 4.00
CA ASN A 35 -2.93 -8.67 5.12
C ASN A 35 -2.76 -10.14 4.70
N ASN A 36 -2.37 -10.41 3.48
CA ASN A 36 -2.28 -11.78 2.99
C ASN A 36 -1.12 -11.92 2.00
N LEU A 37 -0.22 -12.84 2.27
CA LEU A 37 0.86 -13.22 1.34
C LEU A 37 0.50 -14.58 0.74
N PRO A 38 -0.01 -14.61 -0.50
CA PRO A 38 -0.30 -15.90 -1.14
C PRO A 38 0.97 -16.67 -1.49
N GLY A 39 0.87 -18.00 -1.48
CA GLY A 39 1.98 -18.89 -1.80
C GLY A 39 2.27 -19.00 -3.30
N SER A 40 1.91 -18.02 -4.08
CA SER A 40 2.18 -17.98 -5.52
C SER A 40 3.65 -17.68 -5.79
N THR A 41 4.19 -18.23 -6.89
CA THR A 41 5.54 -17.89 -7.35
C THR A 41 5.63 -16.57 -8.09
N ALA A 42 4.50 -15.90 -8.36
CA ALA A 42 4.47 -14.61 -9.02
C ALA A 42 4.99 -13.49 -8.13
N SER A 43 5.43 -12.40 -8.74
CA SER A 43 5.77 -11.18 -8.02
C SER A 43 4.49 -10.52 -7.48
N LEU A 44 4.52 -10.09 -6.23
CA LEU A 44 3.36 -9.52 -5.54
C LEU A 44 3.73 -8.33 -4.66
N ILE A 45 2.69 -7.56 -4.35
CA ILE A 45 2.76 -6.44 -3.41
C ILE A 45 1.78 -6.76 -2.28
N VAL A 46 2.23 -6.67 -1.03
CA VAL A 46 1.40 -6.92 0.14
C VAL A 46 1.44 -5.72 1.06
N LEU A 47 0.26 -5.26 1.47
CA LEU A 47 0.11 -4.15 2.41
C LEU A 47 -0.23 -4.72 3.78
N TYR A 48 0.54 -4.32 4.80
CA TYR A 48 0.29 -4.69 6.19
C TYR A 48 0.13 -3.44 7.05
N PRO A 49 -0.90 -3.37 7.91
CA PRO A 49 -0.99 -2.28 8.86
C PRO A 49 -0.11 -2.57 10.06
N TYR A 50 0.38 -1.51 10.69
CA TYR A 50 0.96 -1.62 12.01
C TYR A 50 0.64 -0.36 12.81
N ALA A 51 0.86 -0.42 14.13
CA ALA A 51 0.43 0.63 15.03
C ALA A 51 1.08 1.97 14.69
N GLY A 52 0.25 2.98 14.56
CA GLY A 52 0.65 4.37 14.49
C GLY A 52 0.33 5.08 15.80
N ARG A 53 0.25 6.40 15.77
CA ARG A 53 -0.13 7.15 16.96
C ARG A 53 -1.65 7.17 17.16
N ALA A 54 -2.10 7.54 18.35
CA ALA A 54 -3.51 7.62 18.69
C ALA A 54 -4.26 8.62 17.80
N PRO A 55 -5.55 8.36 17.51
CA PRO A 55 -6.36 9.27 16.72
C PRO A 55 -6.59 10.60 17.43
N ASP A 56 -6.75 11.66 16.65
CA ASP A 56 -7.21 12.96 17.14
C ASP A 56 -8.69 13.16 16.81
N TRP A 57 -9.41 13.79 17.70
CA TRP A 57 -10.82 14.13 17.50
C TRP A 57 -10.91 15.60 17.10
N SER A 58 -11.63 15.88 16.02
CA SER A 58 -11.92 17.24 15.64
C SER A 58 -13.16 17.77 16.36
N MET A 59 -13.30 19.07 16.40
CA MET A 59 -14.41 19.72 17.12
C MET A 59 -15.77 19.49 16.45
N ASP A 60 -15.79 19.11 15.19
CA ASP A 60 -17.02 18.79 14.45
C ASP A 60 -17.42 17.31 14.57
N GLY A 61 -16.73 16.53 15.41
CA GLY A 61 -17.02 15.13 15.63
C GLY A 61 -16.26 14.18 14.70
N GLY A 62 -15.44 14.69 13.80
CA GLY A 62 -14.61 13.87 12.94
C GLY A 62 -13.43 13.27 13.69
N VAL A 63 -12.85 12.24 13.11
CA VAL A 63 -11.67 11.56 13.65
C VAL A 63 -10.57 11.55 12.62
N ILE A 64 -9.39 12.04 13.01
CA ILE A 64 -8.18 11.96 12.20
C ILE A 64 -7.38 10.75 12.70
N ARG A 65 -7.06 9.83 11.81
CA ARG A 65 -6.34 8.61 12.15
C ARG A 65 -4.94 8.63 11.55
N TYR A 66 -4.00 8.02 12.27
CA TYR A 66 -2.58 8.04 11.94
C TYR A 66 -1.98 6.63 11.94
N PRO A 67 -2.50 5.70 11.13
CA PRO A 67 -1.92 4.37 11.05
C PRO A 67 -0.59 4.40 10.32
N ASN A 68 0.21 3.38 10.55
CA ASN A 68 1.38 3.11 9.75
C ASN A 68 1.12 1.95 8.80
N LEU A 69 1.87 1.92 7.72
CA LEU A 69 1.72 0.94 6.65
C LEU A 69 3.08 0.35 6.28
N ASN A 70 3.17 -0.97 6.29
CA ASN A 70 4.28 -1.69 5.69
C ASN A 70 3.87 -2.15 4.31
N ILE A 71 4.68 -1.86 3.30
CA ILE A 71 4.49 -2.42 1.97
C ILE A 71 5.65 -3.37 1.68
N HIS A 72 5.32 -4.63 1.49
CA HIS A 72 6.25 -5.68 1.10
C HIS A 72 6.12 -5.94 -0.40
N VAL A 73 7.23 -5.91 -1.12
CA VAL A 73 7.28 -6.30 -2.52
C VAL A 73 8.07 -7.58 -2.62
N HIS A 74 7.41 -8.67 -3.00
CA HIS A 74 8.03 -9.96 -3.24
C HIS A 74 8.20 -10.15 -4.74
N SER A 75 9.41 -10.44 -5.19
CA SER A 75 9.70 -10.45 -6.62
C SER A 75 10.65 -11.58 -6.99
N THR A 76 10.40 -12.17 -8.16
CA THR A 76 11.32 -13.11 -8.80
C THR A 76 12.42 -12.42 -9.59
N ALA A 77 12.34 -11.09 -9.76
CA ALA A 77 13.36 -10.32 -10.44
C ALA A 77 14.67 -10.29 -9.64
N SER A 78 15.78 -10.06 -10.32
CA SER A 78 17.11 -10.09 -9.71
C SER A 78 17.34 -9.01 -8.63
N ASP A 79 16.59 -7.89 -8.70
CA ASP A 79 16.66 -6.81 -7.72
C ASP A 79 15.82 -7.07 -6.47
N GLY A 80 15.11 -8.20 -6.40
CA GLY A 80 14.24 -8.54 -5.27
C GLY A 80 13.06 -7.61 -5.07
N GLY A 81 12.65 -6.90 -6.12
CA GLY A 81 11.53 -5.97 -6.05
C GLY A 81 11.91 -4.54 -5.67
N TYR A 82 13.20 -4.22 -5.65
CA TYR A 82 13.67 -2.88 -5.26
C TYR A 82 13.11 -1.79 -6.19
N GLN A 83 13.16 -1.99 -7.51
CA GLN A 83 12.63 -1.01 -8.46
C GLN A 83 11.12 -0.84 -8.31
N LYS A 84 10.39 -1.92 -8.09
CA LYS A 84 8.95 -1.84 -7.83
C LYS A 84 8.67 -1.06 -6.54
N SER A 85 9.48 -1.24 -5.52
CA SER A 85 9.36 -0.47 -4.27
C SER A 85 9.62 1.02 -4.48
N ILE A 86 10.56 1.37 -5.34
CA ILE A 86 10.80 2.77 -5.74
C ILE A 86 9.59 3.34 -6.49
N ASP A 87 8.99 2.58 -7.40
CA ASP A 87 7.82 3.02 -8.16
C ASP A 87 6.62 3.26 -7.22
N ILE A 88 6.41 2.38 -6.26
CA ILE A 88 5.37 2.54 -5.22
C ILE A 88 5.64 3.80 -4.39
N ARG A 89 6.88 3.99 -3.97
CA ARG A 89 7.25 5.17 -3.19
C ARG A 89 7.01 6.46 -3.98
N SER A 90 7.33 6.48 -5.25
CA SER A 90 7.07 7.63 -6.12
C SER A 90 5.58 7.96 -6.23
N ARG A 91 4.71 6.95 -6.14
CA ARG A 91 3.26 7.12 -6.19
C ARG A 91 2.68 7.58 -4.86
N LEU A 92 3.20 7.06 -3.74
CA LEU A 92 2.62 7.27 -2.42
C LEU A 92 3.27 8.41 -1.62
N ASP A 93 4.60 8.59 -1.74
CA ASP A 93 5.29 9.58 -0.93
C ASP A 93 4.81 10.99 -1.29
N HIS A 94 4.35 11.72 -0.26
CA HIS A 94 3.71 13.03 -0.40
C HIS A 94 2.37 13.03 -1.16
N ALA A 95 1.75 11.87 -1.39
CA ALA A 95 0.37 11.83 -1.85
C ALA A 95 -0.52 12.49 -0.79
N HIS A 96 -1.34 13.46 -1.19
CA HIS A 96 -2.08 14.27 -0.23
C HIS A 96 -3.43 14.72 -0.80
N ASP A 97 -4.35 15.03 0.10
CA ASP A 97 -5.66 15.62 -0.20
C ASP A 97 -6.42 14.88 -1.29
N PHE A 98 -6.52 13.55 -1.16
CA PHE A 98 -7.31 12.75 -2.09
C PHE A 98 -8.31 11.88 -1.34
N SER A 99 -9.46 11.64 -1.99
CA SER A 99 -10.51 10.76 -1.47
C SER A 99 -10.60 9.50 -2.30
N TYR A 100 -10.84 8.36 -1.65
CA TYR A 100 -10.97 7.10 -2.36
C TYR A 100 -12.01 6.21 -1.68
N PRO A 101 -12.85 5.49 -2.41
CA PRO A 101 -13.02 5.51 -3.86
C PRO A 101 -13.69 6.79 -4.34
N THR A 102 -13.35 7.21 -5.56
CA THR A 102 -13.83 8.49 -6.12
C THR A 102 -15.30 8.48 -6.50
N SER A 103 -15.90 7.30 -6.61
CA SER A 103 -17.25 7.12 -7.16
C SER A 103 -18.34 6.86 -6.11
N THR A 104 -18.02 6.91 -4.80
CA THR A 104 -18.99 6.63 -3.74
C THR A 104 -19.01 7.76 -2.71
N THR A 105 -20.12 7.81 -1.93
CA THR A 105 -20.24 8.76 -0.82
C THR A 105 -19.54 8.28 0.45
N ALA A 106 -19.22 6.99 0.55
CA ALA A 106 -18.51 6.40 1.69
C ALA A 106 -17.01 6.44 1.44
N GLN A 107 -16.46 7.63 1.31
CA GLN A 107 -15.05 7.85 1.00
C GLN A 107 -14.21 7.99 2.27
N ILE A 108 -12.98 7.52 2.17
CA ILE A 108 -11.92 7.89 3.10
C ILE A 108 -11.15 9.04 2.46
N GLN A 109 -10.96 10.12 3.20
CA GLN A 109 -10.12 11.20 2.73
C GLN A 109 -8.71 11.06 3.31
N PHE A 110 -7.75 10.80 2.43
CA PHE A 110 -6.36 10.76 2.80
C PHE A 110 -5.79 12.17 2.82
N LYS A 111 -5.23 12.56 3.95
CA LYS A 111 -4.61 13.88 4.11
C LYS A 111 -3.18 13.88 3.57
N ILE A 112 -2.39 12.90 3.96
CA ILE A 112 -1.03 12.72 3.48
C ILE A 112 -0.57 11.28 3.72
N ILE A 113 0.25 10.79 2.82
CA ILE A 113 1.02 9.56 2.98
C ILE A 113 2.49 9.93 2.81
N GLN A 114 3.33 9.51 3.75
CA GLN A 114 4.76 9.81 3.72
C GLN A 114 5.57 8.55 3.88
N ALA A 115 6.58 8.38 3.04
CA ALA A 115 7.57 7.33 3.22
C ALA A 115 8.43 7.65 4.45
N LEU A 116 8.64 6.66 5.32
CA LEU A 116 9.46 6.80 6.53
C LEU A 116 10.92 6.44 6.30
N GLY A 117 11.27 5.97 5.11
CA GLY A 117 12.63 5.61 4.74
C GLY A 117 12.71 5.12 3.32
N GLU A 118 13.89 4.67 2.96
CA GLU A 118 14.11 4.04 1.67
C GLU A 118 13.67 2.57 1.71
N PRO A 119 13.35 1.96 0.55
CA PRO A 119 13.10 0.53 0.50
C PRO A 119 14.31 -0.25 1.01
N GLU A 120 14.05 -1.27 1.80
CA GLU A 120 15.09 -2.12 2.38
C GLU A 120 14.92 -3.55 1.88
N TYR A 121 15.97 -4.11 1.29
CA TYR A 121 16.00 -5.51 0.89
C TYR A 121 16.24 -6.38 2.12
N LEU A 122 15.33 -7.30 2.42
CA LEU A 122 15.40 -8.15 3.60
C LEU A 122 15.84 -9.59 3.31
N GLY A 123 16.05 -9.94 2.06
CA GLY A 123 16.47 -11.28 1.70
C GLY A 123 15.42 -12.02 0.88
N ARG A 124 15.31 -13.33 1.08
CA ARG A 124 14.38 -14.17 0.34
C ARG A 124 13.29 -14.70 1.26
N ASP A 125 12.08 -14.85 0.72
CA ASP A 125 10.97 -15.48 1.43
C ASP A 125 11.04 -17.01 1.35
N GLU A 126 10.04 -17.69 1.92
CA GLU A 126 10.01 -19.15 2.00
C GLU A 126 10.03 -19.87 0.65
N ILE A 127 9.57 -19.20 -0.41
CA ILE A 127 9.58 -19.76 -1.76
C ILE A 127 10.63 -19.10 -2.67
N SER A 128 11.64 -18.51 -2.05
CA SER A 128 12.84 -17.98 -2.71
C SER A 128 12.62 -16.75 -3.58
N ARG A 129 11.54 -15.99 -3.38
CA ARG A 129 11.42 -14.65 -3.94
C ARG A 129 12.19 -13.68 -3.07
N GLY A 130 12.96 -12.79 -3.67
CA GLY A 130 13.51 -11.64 -2.94
C GLY A 130 12.38 -10.73 -2.49
N TYR A 131 12.55 -10.02 -1.37
CA TYR A 131 11.56 -9.04 -0.96
C TYR A 131 12.18 -7.80 -0.33
N CYS A 132 11.51 -6.68 -0.57
CA CYS A 132 11.84 -5.38 -0.01
C CYS A 132 10.67 -4.87 0.82
N VAL A 133 10.97 -4.10 1.85
CA VAL A 133 9.98 -3.49 2.74
C VAL A 133 10.18 -1.99 2.76
N THR A 134 9.09 -1.24 2.66
CA THR A 134 9.07 0.20 2.85
C THR A 134 7.97 0.55 3.84
N ASN A 135 8.27 1.44 4.77
CA ASN A 135 7.32 1.89 5.78
C ASN A 135 6.77 3.27 5.43
N TYR A 136 5.49 3.46 5.69
CA TYR A 136 4.79 4.71 5.42
C TYR A 136 3.98 5.13 6.64
N ALA A 137 3.91 6.43 6.86
CA ALA A 137 2.94 7.04 7.77
C ALA A 137 1.74 7.52 6.94
N VAL A 138 0.55 7.23 7.43
CA VAL A 138 -0.71 7.56 6.74
C VAL A 138 -1.55 8.43 7.68
N GLU A 139 -2.15 9.47 7.13
CA GLU A 139 -3.12 10.31 7.84
C GLU A 139 -4.40 10.38 7.02
N TYR A 140 -5.52 9.98 7.63
CA TYR A 140 -6.80 10.00 6.95
C TYR A 140 -7.95 10.33 7.88
N THR A 141 -9.06 10.76 7.28
CA THR A 141 -10.35 10.98 7.96
C THR A 141 -11.43 10.14 7.31
N THR A 142 -12.42 9.75 8.09
CA THR A 142 -13.60 9.06 7.58
C THR A 142 -14.83 9.98 7.59
#